data_2aced9c3eed5550cc3c08b330f52ecc1
#
_entry.id   2aced9c3eed5550cc3c08b330f52ecc1
#
_cell.length_a   1.000
_cell.length_b   1.000
_cell.length_c   1.000
_cell.angle_alpha   90.00
_cell.angle_beta   90.00
_cell.angle_gamma   90.00
#
_symmetry.space_group_name_H-M   'P 1'
#
loop_
_entity.id
_entity.type
_entity.pdbx_description
1 polymer ?
#
loop_
_entity_poly.entity_id
_entity_poly.type
_entity_poly.pdbx_seq_one_letter_code
_entity_poly.pdbx_strand_id
1 'polypeptide(L)'
;MADGAMLVLGATGGQGGAVLDALLARGAQVRALVRDTAAGSARRLADRGVEVVAGSLNDEASLAAAMSGVSGVFALTTPFEAGVDAEVEQGRAILAAARRTGVPHLVFSSVAGANQHSGVPHFDSKAVIETELAAANVPYTILGPTYFFDNALGGVDRIRGGVLDLPLPPHRPLQQLARPDLGGWCLSRGGHPVDQVVARGLSCGVGPGGSPG
;
A
#
# COMPACT_ATOMS: atom_id res chain seq x y z
N MET A 1 -10.39 -17.03 -11.36
CA MET A 1 -10.07 -16.11 -10.24
C MET A 1 -10.64 -16.74 -9.00
N ALA A 2 -9.97 -16.73 -7.86
CA ALA A 2 -10.54 -17.25 -6.62
C ALA A 2 -11.83 -16.47 -6.32
N ASP A 3 -12.91 -17.20 -6.03
CA ASP A 3 -14.19 -16.61 -5.60
C ASP A 3 -13.96 -15.95 -4.22
N GLY A 4 -13.99 -14.63 -4.16
CA GLY A 4 -13.84 -13.86 -2.92
C GLY A 4 -13.46 -12.40 -3.18
N ALA A 5 -13.85 -11.54 -2.25
CA ALA A 5 -13.49 -10.12 -2.33
C ALA A 5 -11.98 -9.92 -2.05
N MET A 6 -11.40 -8.89 -2.65
CA MET A 6 -10.08 -8.37 -2.25
C MET A 6 -10.25 -7.39 -1.11
N LEU A 7 -9.59 -7.62 0.03
CA LEU A 7 -9.57 -6.65 1.13
C LEU A 7 -8.52 -5.57 0.86
N VAL A 8 -8.92 -4.32 0.96
CA VAL A 8 -8.02 -3.16 0.86
C VAL A 8 -7.97 -2.42 2.20
N LEU A 9 -6.84 -2.48 2.88
CA LEU A 9 -6.55 -1.64 4.03
C LEU A 9 -6.12 -0.25 3.56
N GLY A 10 -6.56 0.80 4.26
CA GLY A 10 -6.27 2.19 3.87
C GLY A 10 -6.98 2.65 2.58
N ALA A 11 -8.11 2.06 2.23
CA ALA A 11 -8.89 2.33 1.01
C ALA A 11 -9.33 3.80 0.86
N THR A 12 -9.46 4.54 1.94
CA THR A 12 -9.81 5.97 1.94
C THR A 12 -8.60 6.89 1.73
N GLY A 13 -7.39 6.34 1.73
CA GLY A 13 -6.14 7.06 1.52
C GLY A 13 -5.63 6.95 0.07
N GLY A 14 -4.51 7.62 -0.23
CA GLY A 14 -3.98 7.73 -1.59
C GLY A 14 -3.54 6.40 -2.19
N GLN A 15 -2.78 5.56 -1.48
CA GLN A 15 -2.30 4.28 -1.99
C GLN A 15 -3.44 3.25 -2.07
N GLY A 16 -4.14 3.03 -0.95
CA GLY A 16 -5.25 2.09 -0.90
C GLY A 16 -6.38 2.47 -1.86
N GLY A 17 -6.66 3.76 -2.02
CA GLY A 17 -7.63 4.26 -3.00
C GLY A 17 -7.23 3.92 -4.44
N ALA A 18 -5.97 4.09 -4.82
CA ALA A 18 -5.48 3.75 -6.16
C ALA A 18 -5.56 2.23 -6.44
N VAL A 19 -5.26 1.40 -5.43
CA VAL A 19 -5.42 -0.07 -5.54
C VAL A 19 -6.89 -0.43 -5.68
N LEU A 20 -7.76 0.17 -4.87
CA LEU A 20 -9.21 -0.02 -4.94
C LEU A 20 -9.74 0.37 -6.33
N ASP A 21 -9.34 1.51 -6.88
CA ASP A 21 -9.73 1.97 -8.21
C ASP A 21 -9.33 0.96 -9.29
N ALA A 22 -8.11 0.45 -9.22
CA ALA A 22 -7.60 -0.53 -10.17
C ALA A 22 -8.33 -1.88 -10.07
N LEU A 23 -8.72 -2.31 -8.86
CA LEU A 23 -9.52 -3.52 -8.63
C LEU A 23 -10.94 -3.36 -9.21
N LEU A 24 -11.62 -2.26 -8.91
CA LEU A 24 -12.96 -1.99 -9.42
C LEU A 24 -12.98 -1.88 -10.95
N ALA A 25 -11.96 -1.26 -11.56
CA ALA A 25 -11.82 -1.18 -13.02
C ALA A 25 -11.73 -2.54 -13.70
N ARG A 26 -11.35 -3.60 -12.96
CA ARG A 26 -11.31 -5.00 -13.44
C ARG A 26 -12.53 -5.82 -13.03
N GLY A 27 -13.54 -5.20 -12.44
CA GLY A 27 -14.75 -5.87 -11.98
C GLY A 27 -14.55 -6.76 -10.76
N ALA A 28 -13.48 -6.55 -10.00
CA ALA A 28 -13.23 -7.31 -8.77
C ALA A 28 -14.19 -6.87 -7.66
N GLN A 29 -14.64 -7.82 -6.85
CA GLN A 29 -15.30 -7.51 -5.59
C GLN A 29 -14.28 -6.98 -4.60
N VAL A 30 -14.60 -5.87 -3.93
CA VAL A 30 -13.68 -5.22 -3.00
C VAL A 30 -14.34 -5.04 -1.65
N ARG A 31 -13.61 -5.40 -0.60
CA ARG A 31 -13.91 -5.08 0.80
C ARG A 31 -12.93 -4.04 1.30
N ALA A 32 -13.40 -3.04 2.04
CA ALA A 32 -12.58 -1.98 2.61
C ALA A 32 -12.76 -1.93 4.13
N LEU A 33 -11.66 -1.99 4.88
CA LEU A 33 -11.66 -1.74 6.32
C LEU A 33 -11.58 -0.24 6.57
N VAL A 34 -12.51 0.31 7.35
CA VAL A 34 -12.56 1.72 7.73
C VAL A 34 -12.83 1.87 9.23
N ARG A 35 -12.34 2.94 9.84
CA ARG A 35 -12.56 3.20 11.28
C ARG A 35 -14.02 3.58 11.59
N ASP A 36 -14.66 4.30 10.68
CA ASP A 36 -16.04 4.77 10.81
C ASP A 36 -16.78 4.59 9.47
N THR A 37 -17.74 3.67 9.47
CA THR A 37 -18.58 3.39 8.29
C THR A 37 -19.58 4.51 7.99
N ALA A 38 -19.88 5.37 8.96
CA ALA A 38 -20.74 6.54 8.77
C ALA A 38 -20.01 7.76 8.20
N ALA A 39 -18.67 7.72 8.12
CA ALA A 39 -17.89 8.81 7.54
C ALA A 39 -18.21 9.00 6.05
N GLY A 40 -18.17 10.24 5.57
CA GLY A 40 -18.47 10.55 4.17
C GLY A 40 -17.53 9.83 3.17
N SER A 41 -16.27 9.58 3.54
CA SER A 41 -15.34 8.78 2.73
C SER A 41 -15.78 7.32 2.61
N ALA A 42 -16.26 6.73 3.70
CA ALA A 42 -16.76 5.36 3.72
C ALA A 42 -18.05 5.21 2.89
N ARG A 43 -18.96 6.17 3.01
CA ARG A 43 -20.19 6.19 2.19
C ARG A 43 -19.87 6.25 0.70
N ARG A 44 -18.93 7.10 0.28
CA ARG A 44 -18.49 7.17 -1.12
C ARG A 44 -17.93 5.85 -1.65
N LEU A 45 -17.30 5.04 -0.80
CA LEU A 45 -16.87 3.69 -1.18
C LEU A 45 -18.07 2.75 -1.35
N ALA A 46 -19.01 2.77 -0.41
CA ALA A 46 -20.24 1.98 -0.49
C ALA A 46 -21.07 2.31 -1.75
N ASP A 47 -21.20 3.61 -2.10
CA ASP A 47 -21.88 4.06 -3.32
C ASP A 47 -21.24 3.52 -4.61
N ARG A 48 -19.98 3.10 -4.54
CA ARG A 48 -19.22 2.47 -5.65
C ARG A 48 -19.32 0.94 -5.65
N GLY A 49 -20.13 0.35 -4.78
CA GLY A 49 -20.31 -1.10 -4.66
C GLY A 49 -19.24 -1.80 -3.82
N VAL A 50 -18.48 -1.06 -3.01
CA VAL A 50 -17.47 -1.62 -2.11
C VAL A 50 -18.13 -2.10 -0.82
N GLU A 51 -17.83 -3.31 -0.38
CA GLU A 51 -18.22 -3.79 0.95
C GLU A 51 -17.41 -3.07 2.01
N VAL A 52 -18.04 -2.20 2.80
CA VAL A 52 -17.37 -1.41 3.83
C VAL A 52 -17.58 -2.06 5.18
N VAL A 53 -16.48 -2.39 5.87
CA VAL A 53 -16.50 -3.00 7.21
C VAL A 53 -15.77 -2.12 8.23
N ALA A 54 -16.32 -2.06 9.45
CA ALA A 54 -15.71 -1.31 10.54
C ALA A 54 -14.52 -2.07 11.13
N GLY A 55 -13.45 -1.35 11.47
CA GLY A 55 -12.30 -1.92 12.17
C GLY A 55 -11.09 -0.97 12.19
N SER A 56 -10.03 -1.43 12.83
CA SER A 56 -8.80 -0.67 13.03
C SER A 56 -7.58 -1.52 12.74
N LEU A 57 -6.49 -0.90 12.24
CA LEU A 57 -5.19 -1.56 12.07
C LEU A 57 -4.56 -1.94 13.42
N ASN A 58 -5.03 -1.37 14.52
CA ASN A 58 -4.58 -1.69 15.88
C ASN A 58 -5.42 -2.77 16.57
N ASP A 59 -6.42 -3.33 15.88
CA ASP A 59 -7.33 -4.34 16.42
C ASP A 59 -7.29 -5.61 15.56
N GLU A 60 -6.53 -6.60 16.03
CA GLU A 60 -6.38 -7.90 15.37
C GLU A 60 -7.72 -8.60 15.15
N ALA A 61 -8.67 -8.46 16.07
CA ALA A 61 -9.96 -9.13 15.95
C ALA A 61 -10.77 -8.58 14.78
N SER A 62 -10.84 -7.25 14.64
CA SER A 62 -11.52 -6.61 13.50
C SER A 62 -10.80 -6.88 12.17
N LEU A 63 -9.46 -6.92 12.18
CA LEU A 63 -8.67 -7.29 11.00
C LEU A 63 -8.99 -8.72 10.56
N ALA A 64 -9.00 -9.67 11.49
CA ALA A 64 -9.31 -11.05 11.15
C ALA A 64 -10.77 -11.24 10.68
N ALA A 65 -11.72 -10.52 11.26
CA ALA A 65 -13.09 -10.53 10.77
C ALA A 65 -13.16 -9.99 9.33
N ALA A 66 -12.46 -8.89 9.03
CA ALA A 66 -12.37 -8.33 7.69
C ALA A 66 -11.65 -9.24 6.68
N MET A 67 -10.65 -10.00 7.11
CA MET A 67 -9.87 -10.93 6.28
C MET A 67 -10.56 -12.27 6.04
N SER A 68 -11.64 -12.58 6.77
CA SER A 68 -12.33 -13.84 6.61
C SER A 68 -12.95 -13.99 5.21
N GLY A 69 -12.61 -15.09 4.52
CA GLY A 69 -13.19 -15.45 3.22
C GLY A 69 -12.76 -14.55 2.04
N VAL A 70 -11.72 -13.72 2.21
CA VAL A 70 -11.20 -12.90 1.11
C VAL A 70 -10.26 -13.70 0.21
N SER A 71 -10.16 -13.30 -1.06
CA SER A 71 -9.23 -13.89 -2.04
C SER A 71 -7.81 -13.34 -1.91
N GLY A 72 -7.63 -12.22 -1.22
CA GLY A 72 -6.33 -11.60 -0.95
C GLY A 72 -6.47 -10.29 -0.19
N VAL A 73 -5.35 -9.77 0.29
CA VAL A 73 -5.30 -8.54 1.07
C VAL A 73 -4.25 -7.59 0.51
N PHE A 74 -4.62 -6.35 0.27
CA PHE A 74 -3.66 -5.25 0.16
C PHE A 74 -3.55 -4.56 1.51
N ALA A 75 -2.34 -4.48 2.03
CA ALA A 75 -2.04 -3.90 3.33
C ALA A 75 -0.97 -2.81 3.25
N LEU A 76 -1.13 -1.80 4.06
CA LEU A 76 -0.14 -0.78 4.34
C LEU A 76 -0.24 -0.35 5.80
N THR A 77 0.83 0.18 6.34
CA THR A 77 0.92 0.80 7.66
C THR A 77 1.43 2.23 7.51
N THR A 78 1.25 3.05 8.52
CA THR A 78 1.68 4.46 8.48
C THR A 78 2.22 4.93 9.83
N PRO A 79 3.43 5.54 9.85
CA PRO A 79 4.00 6.12 11.07
C PRO A 79 3.47 7.52 11.37
N PHE A 80 2.76 8.15 10.42
CA PHE A 80 2.47 9.59 10.48
C PHE A 80 1.38 9.99 11.47
N GLU A 81 0.55 9.03 11.93
CA GLU A 81 -0.49 9.31 12.93
C GLU A 81 0.02 9.10 14.37
N ALA A 82 0.78 8.02 14.62
CA ALA A 82 1.13 7.60 15.98
C ALA A 82 2.60 7.18 16.17
N GLY A 83 3.44 7.42 15.17
CA GLY A 83 4.87 7.11 15.20
C GLY A 83 5.24 5.72 14.70
N VAL A 84 6.55 5.45 14.67
CA VAL A 84 7.11 4.23 14.08
C VAL A 84 6.82 2.98 14.89
N ASP A 85 6.76 3.08 16.21
CA ASP A 85 6.43 1.94 17.07
C ASP A 85 4.99 1.47 16.84
N ALA A 86 4.05 2.43 16.74
CA ALA A 86 2.66 2.13 16.40
C ALA A 86 2.54 1.54 14.98
N GLU A 87 3.36 1.96 14.04
CA GLU A 87 3.41 1.37 12.71
C GLU A 87 3.82 -0.11 12.74
N VAL A 88 4.84 -0.45 13.53
CA VAL A 88 5.28 -1.84 13.73
C VAL A 88 4.16 -2.68 14.37
N GLU A 89 3.48 -2.16 15.39
CA GLU A 89 2.34 -2.86 16.01
C GLU A 89 1.17 -3.07 15.04
N GLN A 90 0.87 -2.11 14.17
CA GLN A 90 -0.08 -2.30 13.07
C GLN A 90 0.34 -3.44 12.15
N GLY A 91 1.61 -3.48 11.76
CA GLY A 91 2.16 -4.58 10.97
C GLY A 91 1.94 -5.93 11.63
N ARG A 92 2.28 -6.05 12.91
CA ARG A 92 2.11 -7.27 13.71
C ARG A 92 0.65 -7.71 13.78
N ALA A 93 -0.28 -6.78 14.04
CA ALA A 93 -1.71 -7.08 14.07
C ALA A 93 -2.22 -7.59 12.71
N ILE A 94 -1.78 -7.00 11.61
CA ILE A 94 -2.09 -7.44 10.24
C ILE A 94 -1.56 -8.87 10.02
N LEU A 95 -0.31 -9.15 10.37
CA LEU A 95 0.30 -10.47 10.18
C LEU A 95 -0.37 -11.54 11.04
N ALA A 96 -0.70 -11.23 12.29
CA ALA A 96 -1.41 -12.13 13.19
C ALA A 96 -2.80 -12.49 12.64
N ALA A 97 -3.55 -11.48 12.17
CA ALA A 97 -4.86 -11.68 11.55
C ALA A 97 -4.75 -12.51 10.26
N ALA A 98 -3.78 -12.22 9.39
CA ALA A 98 -3.57 -12.95 8.13
C ALA A 98 -3.24 -14.43 8.37
N ARG A 99 -2.37 -14.73 9.35
CA ARG A 99 -2.05 -16.12 9.76
C ARG A 99 -3.27 -16.85 10.31
N ARG A 100 -4.03 -16.19 11.19
CA ARG A 100 -5.22 -16.77 11.83
C ARG A 100 -6.31 -17.13 10.83
N THR A 101 -6.48 -16.31 9.80
CA THR A 101 -7.54 -16.51 8.80
C THR A 101 -7.09 -17.30 7.56
N GLY A 102 -5.80 -17.60 7.44
CA GLY A 102 -5.25 -18.29 6.28
C GLY A 102 -5.41 -17.49 4.98
N VAL A 103 -5.13 -16.19 5.02
CA VAL A 103 -5.22 -15.32 3.83
C VAL A 103 -4.44 -15.94 2.66
N PRO A 104 -5.07 -16.13 1.49
CA PRO A 104 -4.41 -16.76 0.35
C PRO A 104 -3.18 -16.00 -0.17
N HIS A 105 -3.21 -14.67 -0.10
CA HIS A 105 -2.09 -13.82 -0.47
C HIS A 105 -2.17 -12.43 0.15
N LEU A 106 -1.05 -11.94 0.70
CA LEU A 106 -0.90 -10.62 1.30
C LEU A 106 0.04 -9.75 0.45
N VAL A 107 -0.46 -8.67 -0.10
CA VAL A 107 0.37 -7.63 -0.75
C VAL A 107 0.63 -6.53 0.26
N PHE A 108 1.88 -6.38 0.68
CA PHE A 108 2.28 -5.36 1.66
C PHE A 108 3.00 -4.19 0.97
N SER A 109 2.45 -2.98 1.12
CA SER A 109 3.12 -1.76 0.65
C SER A 109 4.10 -1.28 1.71
N SER A 110 5.37 -1.52 1.44
CA SER A 110 6.53 -1.05 2.19
C SER A 110 7.07 0.27 1.62
N VAL A 111 8.38 0.41 1.50
CA VAL A 111 9.07 1.53 0.87
C VAL A 111 10.34 1.04 0.15
N ALA A 112 10.71 1.68 -0.94
CA ALA A 112 11.98 1.39 -1.61
C ALA A 112 13.15 1.69 -0.66
N GLY A 113 14.06 0.73 -0.52
CA GLY A 113 15.25 0.88 0.33
C GLY A 113 15.03 0.59 1.83
N ALA A 114 13.89 0.05 2.25
CA ALA A 114 13.65 -0.34 3.64
C ALA A 114 14.79 -1.18 4.23
N ASN A 115 15.33 -2.11 3.44
CA ASN A 115 16.39 -3.03 3.86
C ASN A 115 17.83 -2.44 3.83
N GLN A 116 17.99 -1.15 3.61
CA GLN A 116 19.31 -0.51 3.50
C GLN A 116 19.86 -0.02 4.84
N HIS A 117 19.11 -0.17 5.93
CA HIS A 117 19.48 0.32 7.27
C HIS A 117 19.92 1.79 7.23
N SER A 118 19.09 2.60 6.58
CA SER A 118 19.45 4.00 6.29
C SER A 118 19.41 4.91 7.52
N GLY A 119 18.90 4.45 8.66
CA GLY A 119 18.66 5.25 9.86
C GLY A 119 17.47 6.20 9.71
N VAL A 120 16.72 6.10 8.63
CA VAL A 120 15.45 6.84 8.46
C VAL A 120 14.35 6.08 9.18
N PRO A 121 13.76 6.64 10.27
CA PRO A 121 12.91 5.88 11.18
C PRO A 121 11.75 5.13 10.51
N HIS A 122 11.09 5.75 9.53
CA HIS A 122 9.97 5.11 8.82
C HIS A 122 10.41 4.10 7.74
N PHE A 123 11.70 4.03 7.38
CA PHE A 123 12.24 2.95 6.56
C PHE A 123 12.58 1.75 7.46
N ASP A 124 13.13 2.04 8.64
CA ASP A 124 13.54 1.00 9.57
C ASP A 124 12.32 0.28 10.17
N SER A 125 11.22 0.98 10.47
CA SER A 125 9.96 0.34 10.88
C SER A 125 9.39 -0.57 9.80
N LYS A 126 9.46 -0.16 8.53
CA LYS A 126 9.07 -1.03 7.40
C LYS A 126 9.95 -2.26 7.27
N ALA A 127 11.28 -2.11 7.46
CA ALA A 127 12.22 -3.24 7.45
C ALA A 127 11.90 -4.29 8.53
N VAL A 128 11.49 -3.83 9.72
CA VAL A 128 11.02 -4.74 10.78
C VAL A 128 9.81 -5.53 10.32
N ILE A 129 8.79 -4.85 9.78
CA ILE A 129 7.56 -5.51 9.29
C ILE A 129 7.87 -6.47 8.14
N GLU A 130 8.75 -6.10 7.19
CA GLU A 130 9.18 -7.00 6.10
C GLU A 130 9.83 -8.27 6.64
N THR A 131 10.69 -8.14 7.66
CA THR A 131 11.37 -9.28 8.30
C THR A 131 10.38 -10.20 8.99
N GLU A 132 9.42 -9.64 9.72
CA GLU A 132 8.38 -10.40 10.40
C GLU A 132 7.42 -11.06 9.40
N LEU A 133 7.10 -10.39 8.28
CA LEU A 133 6.29 -10.95 7.20
C LEU A 133 6.98 -12.14 6.53
N ALA A 134 8.29 -12.04 6.28
CA ALA A 134 9.07 -13.14 5.71
C ALA A 134 9.07 -14.39 6.60
N ALA A 135 8.95 -14.22 7.91
CA ALA A 135 8.86 -15.30 8.88
C ALA A 135 7.41 -15.75 9.18
N ALA A 136 6.40 -15.06 8.65
CA ALA A 136 5.00 -15.26 9.06
C ALA A 136 4.32 -16.50 8.46
N ASN A 137 4.95 -17.21 7.52
CA ASN A 137 4.37 -18.34 6.80
C ASN A 137 2.98 -18.02 6.16
N VAL A 138 2.89 -16.84 5.56
CA VAL A 138 1.75 -16.37 4.75
C VAL A 138 2.27 -16.10 3.36
N PRO A 139 1.62 -16.51 2.28
CA PRO A 139 2.02 -16.12 0.93
C PRO A 139 1.97 -14.59 0.78
N TYR A 140 3.06 -13.98 0.29
CA TYR A 140 3.13 -12.53 0.25
C TYR A 140 3.84 -11.95 -0.97
N THR A 141 3.55 -10.68 -1.22
CA THR A 141 4.32 -9.79 -2.09
C THR A 141 4.64 -8.52 -1.34
N ILE A 142 5.91 -8.10 -1.32
CA ILE A 142 6.31 -6.79 -0.81
C ILE A 142 6.47 -5.84 -1.99
N LEU A 143 5.77 -4.73 -1.97
CA LEU A 143 5.97 -3.60 -2.88
C LEU A 143 6.81 -2.54 -2.19
N GLY A 144 7.88 -2.10 -2.85
CA GLY A 144 8.73 -1.00 -2.37
C GLY A 144 8.52 0.25 -3.24
N PRO A 145 7.43 1.00 -3.08
CA PRO A 145 7.23 2.21 -3.84
C PRO A 145 8.30 3.25 -3.51
N THR A 146 8.67 4.04 -4.52
CA THR A 146 9.53 5.20 -4.41
C THR A 146 8.71 6.44 -4.03
N TYR A 147 9.27 7.63 -4.23
CA TYR A 147 8.58 8.89 -3.95
C TYR A 147 7.36 9.06 -4.86
N PHE A 148 6.20 9.36 -4.29
CA PHE A 148 5.00 9.60 -5.09
C PHE A 148 4.98 11.01 -5.66
N PHE A 149 4.63 11.15 -6.96
CA PHE A 149 4.41 12.46 -7.60
C PHE A 149 3.41 13.32 -6.83
N ASP A 150 2.35 12.69 -6.31
CA ASP A 150 1.30 13.37 -5.54
C ASP A 150 1.80 14.08 -4.29
N ASN A 151 2.99 13.74 -3.79
CA ASN A 151 3.59 14.44 -2.65
C ASN A 151 3.86 15.92 -2.98
N ALA A 152 4.08 16.25 -4.26
CA ALA A 152 4.24 17.63 -4.72
C ALA A 152 2.96 18.46 -4.53
N LEU A 153 1.77 17.84 -4.49
CA LEU A 153 0.51 18.53 -4.30
C LEU A 153 0.40 19.21 -2.93
N GLY A 154 1.17 18.76 -1.92
CA GLY A 154 1.29 19.45 -0.64
C GLY A 154 1.90 20.87 -0.77
N GLY A 155 2.62 21.15 -1.87
CA GLY A 155 3.22 22.45 -2.17
C GLY A 155 2.58 23.17 -3.36
N VAL A 156 1.32 22.88 -3.69
CA VAL A 156 0.67 23.36 -4.93
C VAL A 156 0.72 24.89 -5.11
N ASP A 157 0.59 25.67 -4.03
CA ASP A 157 0.64 27.12 -4.11
C ASP A 157 2.06 27.64 -4.40
N ARG A 158 3.09 26.95 -3.91
CA ARG A 158 4.49 27.22 -4.27
C ARG A 158 4.76 26.88 -5.74
N ILE A 159 4.22 25.76 -6.21
CA ILE A 159 4.32 25.35 -7.62
C ILE A 159 3.67 26.41 -8.52
N ARG A 160 2.49 26.93 -8.15
CA ARG A 160 1.83 28.03 -8.87
C ARG A 160 2.68 29.31 -8.86
N GLY A 161 3.46 29.52 -7.80
CA GLY A 161 4.46 30.59 -7.70
C GLY A 161 5.79 30.31 -8.41
N GLY A 162 5.90 29.21 -9.16
CA GLY A 162 7.10 28.84 -9.91
C GLY A 162 8.17 28.09 -9.11
N VAL A 163 7.85 27.59 -7.90
CA VAL A 163 8.79 26.87 -7.03
C VAL A 163 8.34 25.43 -6.82
N LEU A 164 9.15 24.48 -7.26
CA LEU A 164 8.97 23.05 -6.98
C LEU A 164 9.97 22.60 -5.92
N ASP A 165 9.47 22.25 -4.73
CA ASP A 165 10.29 21.65 -3.68
C ASP A 165 10.38 20.14 -3.86
N LEU A 166 11.60 19.64 -3.94
CA LEU A 166 11.89 18.22 -3.98
C LEU A 166 12.74 17.80 -2.76
N PRO A 167 12.61 16.55 -2.30
CA PRO A 167 13.34 16.07 -1.12
C PRO A 167 14.85 15.89 -1.37
N LEU A 168 15.29 15.96 -2.62
CA LEU A 168 16.69 15.83 -3.02
C LEU A 168 17.15 17.06 -3.80
N PRO A 169 18.47 17.39 -3.73
CA PRO A 169 19.05 18.43 -4.56
C PRO A 169 18.82 18.17 -6.07
N PRO A 170 18.69 19.23 -6.90
CA PRO A 170 18.33 19.10 -8.33
C PRO A 170 19.25 18.21 -9.16
N HIS A 171 20.52 18.06 -8.76
CA HIS A 171 21.49 17.20 -9.44
C HIS A 171 21.44 15.72 -9.02
N ARG A 172 20.57 15.35 -8.08
CA ARG A 172 20.36 13.97 -7.66
C ARG A 172 19.13 13.39 -8.34
N PRO A 173 19.24 12.23 -9.00
CA PRO A 173 18.08 11.57 -9.59
C PRO A 173 17.11 11.13 -8.47
N LEU A 174 15.84 11.47 -8.64
CA LEU A 174 14.75 11.04 -7.77
C LEU A 174 13.84 10.11 -8.54
N GLN A 175 13.80 8.83 -8.14
CA GLN A 175 12.81 7.90 -8.67
C GLN A 175 11.43 8.28 -8.15
N GLN A 176 10.47 8.38 -9.05
CA GLN A 176 9.10 8.77 -8.73
C GLN A 176 8.09 7.76 -9.30
N LEU A 177 6.93 7.67 -8.66
CA LEU A 177 5.85 6.76 -9.02
C LEU A 177 4.51 7.49 -8.93
N ALA A 178 3.63 7.29 -9.90
CA ALA A 178 2.24 7.70 -9.78
C ALA A 178 1.45 6.64 -8.98
N ARG A 179 0.53 7.08 -8.11
CA ARG A 179 -0.30 6.14 -7.33
C ARG A 179 -1.13 5.18 -8.18
N PRO A 180 -1.71 5.58 -9.32
CA PRO A 180 -2.41 4.65 -10.20
C PRO A 180 -1.53 3.50 -10.71
N ASP A 181 -0.23 3.73 -10.94
CA ASP A 181 0.70 2.68 -11.36
C ASP A 181 0.92 1.64 -10.26
N LEU A 182 0.95 2.07 -8.98
CA LEU A 182 0.99 1.14 -7.85
C LEU A 182 -0.24 0.21 -7.87
N GLY A 183 -1.44 0.75 -8.11
CA GLY A 183 -2.67 -0.02 -8.27
C GLY A 183 -2.55 -1.06 -9.38
N GLY A 184 -2.06 -0.67 -10.54
CA GLY A 184 -1.81 -1.56 -11.67
C GLY A 184 -0.85 -2.70 -11.35
N TRP A 185 0.24 -2.42 -10.63
CA TRP A 185 1.24 -3.40 -10.21
C TRP A 185 0.70 -4.43 -9.21
N CYS A 186 -0.10 -4.01 -8.24
CA CYS A 186 -0.74 -4.93 -7.28
C CYS A 186 -1.52 -6.04 -7.98
N LEU A 187 -2.06 -5.76 -9.16
CA LEU A 187 -2.93 -6.67 -9.91
C LEU A 187 -2.20 -7.53 -10.93
N SER A 188 -1.07 -7.07 -11.46
CA SER A 188 -0.31 -7.82 -12.49
C SER A 188 0.36 -9.07 -11.94
N ARG A 189 0.53 -9.15 -10.62
CA ARG A 189 1.21 -10.26 -9.93
C ARG A 189 0.26 -11.20 -9.19
N GLY A 190 -1.02 -10.84 -9.01
CA GLY A 190 -2.01 -11.66 -8.30
C GLY A 190 -2.49 -12.91 -9.04
N GLY A 191 -1.92 -13.24 -10.20
CA GLY A 191 -2.30 -14.41 -11.01
C GLY A 191 -1.29 -15.56 -11.01
N HIS A 192 -0.14 -15.46 -10.36
CA HIS A 192 0.83 -16.54 -10.25
C HIS A 192 1.08 -16.91 -8.80
N PRO A 193 1.07 -18.19 -8.45
CA PRO A 193 1.46 -18.68 -7.14
C PRO A 193 2.99 -18.53 -7.01
N VAL A 194 3.45 -17.37 -6.61
CA VAL A 194 4.82 -17.17 -6.15
C VAL A 194 4.73 -16.95 -4.66
N ASP A 195 5.23 -17.91 -3.90
CA ASP A 195 5.13 -17.92 -2.45
C ASP A 195 5.75 -16.66 -1.80
N GLN A 196 6.68 -16.01 -2.49
CA GLN A 196 7.34 -14.79 -2.01
C GLN A 196 7.83 -13.94 -3.19
N VAL A 197 7.37 -12.69 -3.30
CA VAL A 197 7.87 -11.71 -4.28
C VAL A 197 8.21 -10.40 -3.59
N VAL A 198 9.42 -9.92 -3.81
CA VAL A 198 9.86 -8.58 -3.39
C VAL A 198 10.09 -7.72 -4.63
N ALA A 199 9.19 -6.79 -4.90
CA ALA A 199 9.33 -5.82 -5.98
C ALA A 199 9.80 -4.48 -5.41
N ARG A 200 11.10 -4.19 -5.52
CA ARG A 200 11.73 -2.96 -5.03
C ARG A 200 11.99 -2.00 -6.18
N GLY A 201 11.99 -0.71 -5.87
CA GLY A 201 12.32 0.33 -6.84
C GLY A 201 11.26 0.51 -7.92
N LEU A 202 9.97 0.34 -7.58
CA LEU A 202 8.87 0.65 -8.49
C LEU A 202 8.94 2.13 -8.85
N SER A 203 9.34 2.41 -10.08
CA SER A 203 9.35 3.76 -10.67
C SER A 203 8.80 3.68 -12.09
N CYS A 204 8.17 4.75 -12.54
CA CYS A 204 7.94 4.92 -13.97
C CYS A 204 9.31 5.07 -14.64
N GLY A 205 9.72 4.08 -15.43
CA GLY A 205 10.94 4.19 -16.24
C GLY A 205 10.76 5.28 -17.28
N VAL A 206 11.37 6.44 -17.06
CA VAL A 206 11.72 7.32 -18.16
C VAL A 206 12.90 6.63 -18.83
N GLY A 207 12.66 6.00 -19.96
CA GLY A 207 13.74 5.49 -20.80
C GLY A 207 14.74 6.62 -21.09
N PRO A 208 16.03 6.30 -21.29
CA PRO A 208 17.01 7.32 -21.66
C PRO A 208 16.51 7.99 -22.94
N GLY A 209 16.12 9.27 -22.80
CA GLY A 209 15.71 10.09 -23.92
C GLY A 209 16.84 10.13 -24.95
N GLY A 210 16.57 9.63 -26.15
CA GLY A 210 17.47 9.81 -27.26
C GLY A 210 17.72 11.28 -27.44
N SER A 211 18.98 11.68 -27.43
CA SER A 211 19.41 13.02 -27.78
C SER A 211 18.88 13.36 -29.18
N PRO A 212 18.26 14.52 -29.39
CA PRO A 212 18.02 14.99 -30.77
C PRO A 212 19.38 15.34 -31.37
N GLY A 213 19.71 14.66 -32.48
CA GLY A 213 20.79 15.07 -33.38
C GLY A 213 20.42 16.36 -34.14
#